data_65a4515c085024a102a04653d9999bda
#
_entry.id   65a4515c085024a102a04653d9999bda
#
_cell.length_a   1.000
_cell.length_b   1.000
_cell.length_c   1.000
_cell.angle_alpha   90.00
_cell.angle_beta   90.00
_cell.angle_gamma   90.00
#
_symmetry.space_group_name_H-M   'P 1'
#
loop_
_entity.id
_entity.type
_entity.pdbx_description
1 polymer ?
#
loop_
_entity_poly.entity_id
_entity_poly.type
_entity_poly.pdbx_seq_one_letter_code
_entity_poly.pdbx_strand_id
1 'polypeptide(L)'
;MVRAVRVHEFGGPEVLVAEEVPDPVAGPGQVVVGLDAADVIFLDTLLRSGWGGEFFPLNPPYVPGGGGAGTVLSVGEGVDPAWLGRHVAARGSEGYAERLAFSAGEIVAVPEGVGSAEAAAVVHDGVTALTLARDAKIAQGEWVLVAAAAGGAGSLLVQLARDAGARVVAAARGEAKLALARELGAEVTVDYSVAGWQQQVREAVGGAGVDLAFDGAGGPLGRAVFETVAPGGRFVTYGSAEGFADIDPELAEQRQVHVHNALAAGPPDPVTVRELLTEALTLTAQGRIRPVIGATFPLAQASEAHRSLEQRATIGKSLLLI
;
A
#
# COMPACT_ATOMS: atom_id res chain seq x y z
N MET A 1 -14.84 18.37 20.16
CA MET A 1 -15.28 17.16 19.44
C MET A 1 -14.73 17.25 18.02
N VAL A 2 -14.37 16.12 17.43
CA VAL A 2 -13.90 16.00 16.04
C VAL A 2 -14.66 14.87 15.37
N ARG A 3 -14.75 14.88 14.04
CA ARG A 3 -15.37 13.79 13.30
C ARG A 3 -14.38 12.66 13.08
N ALA A 4 -14.86 11.43 13.27
CA ALA A 4 -14.18 10.20 12.89
C ALA A 4 -15.19 9.22 12.30
N VAL A 5 -14.68 8.24 11.55
CA VAL A 5 -15.49 7.11 11.09
C VAL A 5 -15.23 5.94 12.03
N ARG A 6 -16.30 5.35 12.59
CA ARG A 6 -16.20 4.20 13.49
C ARG A 6 -16.88 2.97 12.94
N VAL A 7 -16.35 1.82 13.33
CA VAL A 7 -16.92 0.50 13.10
C VAL A 7 -17.44 0.01 14.44
N HIS A 8 -18.77 -0.09 14.61
CA HIS A 8 -19.41 -0.55 15.85
C HIS A 8 -19.60 -2.07 15.89
N GLU A 9 -19.64 -2.70 14.73
CA GLU A 9 -19.71 -4.16 14.54
C GLU A 9 -19.02 -4.54 13.23
N PHE A 10 -18.55 -5.76 13.12
CA PHE A 10 -17.99 -6.25 11.86
C PHE A 10 -19.11 -6.43 10.82
N GLY A 11 -18.82 -6.09 9.56
CA GLY A 11 -19.83 -6.19 8.50
C GLY A 11 -19.38 -5.66 7.16
N GLY A 12 -20.33 -5.30 6.31
CA GLY A 12 -20.12 -4.67 5.01
C GLY A 12 -19.75 -3.17 5.13
N PRO A 13 -19.55 -2.46 4.00
CA PRO A 13 -19.18 -1.03 4.02
C PRO A 13 -20.14 -0.12 4.80
N GLU A 14 -21.39 -0.53 4.98
CA GLU A 14 -22.43 0.19 5.71
C GLU A 14 -22.15 0.37 7.21
N VAL A 15 -21.28 -0.47 7.80
CA VAL A 15 -20.93 -0.35 9.23
C VAL A 15 -19.95 0.79 9.53
N LEU A 16 -19.45 1.47 8.50
CA LEU A 16 -18.60 2.66 8.61
C LEU A 16 -19.50 3.89 8.87
N VAL A 17 -19.54 4.33 10.12
CA VAL A 17 -20.39 5.43 10.57
C VAL A 17 -19.55 6.65 10.93
N ALA A 18 -19.82 7.79 10.27
CA ALA A 18 -19.20 9.05 10.64
C ALA A 18 -19.92 9.64 11.87
N GLU A 19 -19.18 9.92 12.93
CA GLU A 19 -19.69 10.44 14.18
C GLU A 19 -18.71 11.38 14.87
N GLU A 20 -19.17 12.12 15.88
CA GLU A 20 -18.33 12.93 16.73
C GLU A 20 -17.65 12.11 17.83
N VAL A 21 -16.34 12.26 17.94
CA VAL A 21 -15.52 11.62 18.99
C VAL A 21 -14.80 12.69 19.83
N PRO A 22 -14.32 12.37 21.02
CA PRO A 22 -13.48 13.30 21.79
C PRO A 22 -12.28 13.79 20.98
N ASP A 23 -11.98 15.08 21.10
CA ASP A 23 -10.78 15.66 20.48
C ASP A 23 -9.52 15.03 21.11
N PRO A 24 -8.58 14.49 20.33
CA PRO A 24 -7.37 13.91 20.88
C PRO A 24 -6.49 14.99 21.54
N VAL A 25 -5.82 14.62 22.62
CA VAL A 25 -4.87 15.48 23.34
C VAL A 25 -3.49 14.86 23.23
N ALA A 26 -2.49 15.69 22.91
CA ALA A 26 -1.10 15.23 22.86
C ALA A 26 -0.60 14.88 24.27
N GLY A 27 -0.38 13.59 24.52
CA GLY A 27 0.29 13.11 25.73
C GLY A 27 1.81 13.35 25.67
N PRO A 28 2.55 12.99 26.74
CA PRO A 28 4.00 13.08 26.73
C PRO A 28 4.61 12.33 25.54
N GLY A 29 5.51 12.99 24.79
CA GLY A 29 6.15 12.42 23.59
C GLY A 29 5.25 12.34 22.36
N GLN A 30 4.04 12.90 22.40
CA GLN A 30 3.08 12.85 21.30
C GLN A 30 2.84 14.22 20.65
N VAL A 31 2.33 14.20 19.44
CA VAL A 31 1.77 15.35 18.72
C VAL A 31 0.33 15.05 18.31
N VAL A 32 -0.52 16.07 18.21
CA VAL A 32 -1.81 15.97 17.52
C VAL A 32 -1.65 16.54 16.13
N VAL A 33 -2.03 15.77 15.13
CA VAL A 33 -2.04 16.18 13.72
C VAL A 33 -3.48 16.34 13.26
N GLY A 34 -3.80 17.51 12.69
CA GLY A 34 -4.99 17.71 11.89
C GLY A 34 -4.73 17.13 10.51
N LEU A 35 -5.46 16.09 10.15
CA LEU A 35 -5.28 15.40 8.87
C LEU A 35 -5.98 16.20 7.76
N ASP A 36 -5.33 16.31 6.62
CA ASP A 36 -5.91 16.81 5.36
C ASP A 36 -6.35 15.64 4.48
N ALA A 37 -5.61 14.53 4.58
CA ALA A 37 -5.88 13.29 3.85
C ALA A 37 -5.46 12.06 4.66
N ALA A 38 -6.31 11.04 4.64
CA ALA A 38 -6.04 9.72 5.20
C ALA A 38 -5.97 8.68 4.07
N ASP A 39 -5.06 7.71 4.21
CA ASP A 39 -4.96 6.64 3.24
C ASP A 39 -6.02 5.55 3.47
N VAL A 40 -6.45 4.92 2.38
CA VAL A 40 -7.36 3.77 2.41
C VAL A 40 -6.67 2.60 1.75
N ILE A 41 -6.54 1.48 2.47
CA ILE A 41 -5.93 0.26 1.96
C ILE A 41 -6.91 -0.90 1.90
N PHE A 42 -6.62 -1.90 1.08
CA PHE A 42 -7.50 -3.07 0.97
C PHE A 42 -7.63 -3.83 2.30
N LEU A 43 -6.57 -3.84 3.11
CA LEU A 43 -6.61 -4.45 4.45
C LEU A 43 -7.70 -3.83 5.35
N ASP A 44 -7.96 -2.53 5.25
CA ASP A 44 -9.02 -1.88 6.03
C ASP A 44 -10.39 -2.50 5.73
N THR A 45 -10.64 -2.91 4.48
CA THR A 45 -11.89 -3.59 4.08
C THR A 45 -12.01 -4.97 4.69
N LEU A 46 -10.90 -5.71 4.75
CA LEU A 46 -10.83 -7.03 5.37
C LEU A 46 -11.03 -6.95 6.89
N LEU A 47 -10.31 -6.06 7.56
CA LEU A 47 -10.40 -5.87 9.02
C LEU A 47 -11.82 -5.46 9.43
N ARG A 48 -12.44 -4.54 8.67
CA ARG A 48 -13.83 -4.13 8.89
C ARG A 48 -14.81 -5.31 8.79
N SER A 49 -14.54 -6.27 7.88
CA SER A 49 -15.39 -7.47 7.75
C SER A 49 -15.21 -8.51 8.86
N GLY A 50 -14.24 -8.31 9.76
CA GLY A 50 -13.86 -9.27 10.79
C GLY A 50 -12.83 -10.32 10.34
N TRP A 51 -12.27 -10.17 9.14
CA TRP A 51 -11.21 -11.07 8.68
C TRP A 51 -9.90 -10.81 9.45
N GLY A 52 -9.17 -11.88 9.72
CA GLY A 52 -7.80 -11.78 10.24
C GLY A 52 -7.69 -11.55 11.74
N GLY A 53 -8.74 -11.80 12.53
CA GLY A 53 -8.73 -11.60 13.99
C GLY A 53 -7.61 -12.32 14.74
N GLU A 54 -7.04 -13.38 14.16
CA GLU A 54 -5.85 -14.07 14.70
C GLU A 54 -4.56 -13.25 14.53
N PHE A 55 -4.47 -12.47 13.45
CA PHE A 55 -3.29 -11.68 13.11
C PHE A 55 -3.45 -10.21 13.51
N PHE A 56 -4.66 -9.72 13.49
CA PHE A 56 -5.03 -8.33 13.77
C PHE A 56 -6.17 -8.31 14.78
N PRO A 57 -5.88 -8.38 16.10
CA PRO A 57 -6.90 -8.42 17.14
C PRO A 57 -7.59 -7.06 17.28
N LEU A 58 -8.62 -6.83 16.46
CA LEU A 58 -9.50 -5.67 16.54
C LEU A 58 -10.82 -6.06 17.18
N ASN A 59 -11.33 -5.17 18.03
CA ASN A 59 -12.64 -5.34 18.66
C ASN A 59 -13.46 -4.06 18.44
N PRO A 60 -14.62 -4.13 17.80
CA PRO A 60 -15.52 -2.99 17.75
C PRO A 60 -15.96 -2.54 19.16
N PRO A 61 -16.15 -1.21 19.39
CA PRO A 61 -16.01 -0.15 18.41
C PRO A 61 -14.57 0.32 18.24
N TYR A 62 -14.15 0.61 16.98
CA TYR A 62 -12.83 1.17 16.68
C TYR A 62 -12.90 2.15 15.50
N VAL A 63 -11.88 2.99 15.34
CA VAL A 63 -11.68 3.86 14.17
C VAL A 63 -10.71 3.15 13.21
N PRO A 64 -11.07 2.91 11.94
CA PRO A 64 -10.16 2.30 10.97
C PRO A 64 -9.10 3.27 10.44
N GLY A 65 -8.24 2.73 9.56
CA GLY A 65 -7.23 3.49 8.82
C GLY A 65 -5.86 3.47 9.47
N GLY A 66 -4.84 3.54 8.63
CA GLY A 66 -3.45 3.32 9.01
C GLY A 66 -2.59 4.58 9.04
N GLY A 67 -3.16 5.76 8.93
CA GLY A 67 -2.42 7.02 8.95
C GLY A 67 -2.84 8.00 7.87
N GLY A 68 -1.99 9.00 7.64
CA GLY A 68 -2.29 10.06 6.68
C GLY A 68 -1.26 11.19 6.72
N ALA A 69 -1.65 12.34 6.18
CA ALA A 69 -0.83 13.55 6.16
C ALA A 69 -1.66 14.78 6.54
N GLY A 70 -1.00 15.75 7.17
CA GLY A 70 -1.65 16.95 7.63
C GLY A 70 -0.71 17.85 8.44
N THR A 71 -1.27 18.70 9.29
CA THR A 71 -0.51 19.70 10.03
C THR A 71 -0.49 19.41 11.54
N VAL A 72 0.66 19.55 12.18
CA VAL A 72 0.79 19.43 13.64
C VAL A 72 0.07 20.59 14.32
N LEU A 73 -0.97 20.29 15.10
CA LEU A 73 -1.81 21.26 15.79
C LEU A 73 -1.38 21.51 17.24
N SER A 74 -0.84 20.49 17.89
CA SER A 74 -0.30 20.61 19.26
C SER A 74 0.81 19.61 19.50
N VAL A 75 1.64 19.91 20.47
CA VAL A 75 2.77 19.06 20.92
C VAL A 75 2.63 18.78 22.41
N GLY A 76 2.92 17.55 22.82
CA GLY A 76 2.91 17.14 24.22
C GLY A 76 4.24 17.42 24.94
N GLU A 77 4.28 17.09 26.22
CA GLU A 77 5.47 17.24 27.03
C GLU A 77 6.67 16.45 26.44
N GLY A 78 7.84 17.07 26.42
CA GLY A 78 9.07 16.46 25.91
C GLY A 78 9.23 16.46 24.40
N VAL A 79 8.26 16.98 23.64
CA VAL A 79 8.34 17.13 22.17
C VAL A 79 8.88 18.52 21.82
N ASP A 80 9.77 18.58 20.82
CA ASP A 80 10.29 19.85 20.30
C ASP A 80 9.14 20.74 19.77
N PRO A 81 8.93 21.94 20.31
CA PRO A 81 7.91 22.88 19.85
C PRO A 81 8.04 23.27 18.36
N ALA A 82 9.19 23.10 17.75
CA ALA A 82 9.42 23.37 16.33
C ALA A 82 8.55 22.49 15.40
N TRP A 83 7.94 21.44 15.92
CA TRP A 83 6.96 20.64 15.17
C TRP A 83 5.62 21.36 14.97
N LEU A 84 5.25 22.29 15.84
CA LEU A 84 3.97 23.01 15.74
C LEU A 84 3.84 23.72 14.39
N GLY A 85 2.74 23.50 13.70
CA GLY A 85 2.45 24.03 12.36
C GLY A 85 3.22 23.36 11.21
N ARG A 86 4.04 22.33 11.48
CA ARG A 86 4.74 21.59 10.42
C ARG A 86 3.78 20.67 9.68
N HIS A 87 3.95 20.59 8.36
CA HIS A 87 3.28 19.62 7.51
C HIS A 87 4.00 18.27 7.64
N VAL A 88 3.25 17.23 8.00
CA VAL A 88 3.79 15.91 8.33
C VAL A 88 2.95 14.80 7.73
N ALA A 89 3.58 13.64 7.56
CA ALA A 89 2.92 12.37 7.29
C ALA A 89 3.31 11.36 8.36
N ALA A 90 2.40 10.46 8.69
CA ALA A 90 2.66 9.40 9.66
C ALA A 90 1.86 8.14 9.33
N ARG A 91 2.48 6.99 9.57
CA ARG A 91 1.81 5.70 9.63
C ARG A 91 1.45 5.40 11.08
N GLY A 92 0.22 4.96 11.33
CA GLY A 92 -0.27 4.69 12.67
C GLY A 92 -1.54 3.84 12.63
N SER A 93 -2.48 4.15 13.50
CA SER A 93 -3.83 3.58 13.55
C SER A 93 -4.87 4.70 13.66
N GLU A 94 -6.14 4.37 13.50
CA GLU A 94 -7.26 5.31 13.68
C GLU A 94 -7.29 6.49 12.70
N GLY A 95 -6.71 6.29 11.48
CA GLY A 95 -6.52 7.35 10.50
C GLY A 95 -7.80 7.97 9.90
N TYR A 96 -8.96 7.33 10.05
CA TYR A 96 -10.22 7.87 9.53
C TYR A 96 -10.84 8.88 10.50
N ALA A 97 -10.09 9.93 10.79
CA ALA A 97 -10.47 10.98 11.73
C ALA A 97 -9.92 12.35 11.30
N GLU A 98 -10.60 13.44 11.70
CA GLU A 98 -10.12 14.81 11.44
C GLU A 98 -8.81 15.11 12.17
N ARG A 99 -8.60 14.50 13.33
CA ARG A 99 -7.39 14.67 14.15
C ARG A 99 -6.97 13.37 14.78
N LEU A 100 -5.66 13.18 14.88
CA LEU A 100 -5.07 11.97 15.42
C LEU A 100 -3.83 12.31 16.24
N ALA A 101 -3.64 11.61 17.36
CA ALA A 101 -2.41 11.69 18.14
C ALA A 101 -1.40 10.65 17.63
N PHE A 102 -0.18 11.11 17.32
CA PHE A 102 0.95 10.27 16.92
C PHE A 102 2.09 10.39 17.93
N SER A 103 2.91 9.37 18.04
CA SER A 103 4.23 9.50 18.63
C SER A 103 5.08 10.48 17.80
N ALA A 104 5.76 11.43 18.44
CA ALA A 104 6.67 12.34 17.75
C ALA A 104 7.83 11.63 17.04
N GLY A 105 8.14 10.39 17.44
CA GLY A 105 9.13 9.53 16.79
C GLY A 105 8.64 8.91 15.49
N GLU A 106 7.35 8.92 15.20
CA GLU A 106 6.72 8.28 14.03
C GLU A 106 6.33 9.26 12.92
N ILE A 107 6.26 10.57 13.24
CA ILE A 107 5.96 11.59 12.23
C ILE A 107 7.19 11.89 11.36
N VAL A 108 6.94 12.17 10.09
CA VAL A 108 7.95 12.59 9.10
C VAL A 108 7.52 13.92 8.49
N ALA A 109 8.44 14.89 8.45
CA ALA A 109 8.17 16.14 7.76
C ALA A 109 7.97 15.90 6.26
N VAL A 110 6.88 16.45 5.71
CA VAL A 110 6.62 16.39 4.27
C VAL A 110 7.53 17.38 3.56
N PRO A 111 8.31 16.96 2.55
CA PRO A 111 9.16 17.85 1.77
C PRO A 111 8.36 18.94 1.05
N GLU A 112 9.00 20.09 0.81
CA GLU A 112 8.42 21.15 -0.01
C GLU A 112 8.05 20.64 -1.40
N GLY A 113 6.90 21.05 -1.92
CA GLY A 113 6.37 20.63 -3.21
C GLY A 113 5.56 19.34 -3.19
N VAL A 114 5.54 18.59 -2.08
CA VAL A 114 4.67 17.41 -1.92
C VAL A 114 3.40 17.82 -1.18
N GLY A 115 2.24 17.58 -1.78
CA GLY A 115 0.94 17.87 -1.19
C GLY A 115 0.50 16.81 -0.17
N SER A 116 -0.49 17.15 0.70
CA SER A 116 -1.04 16.22 1.70
C SER A 116 -1.59 14.94 1.08
N ALA A 117 -2.24 15.02 -0.07
CA ALA A 117 -2.78 13.87 -0.78
C ALA A 117 -1.67 12.93 -1.27
N GLU A 118 -0.60 13.47 -1.86
CA GLU A 118 0.55 12.69 -2.31
C GLU A 118 1.30 12.07 -1.14
N ALA A 119 1.48 12.83 -0.05
CA ALA A 119 2.11 12.35 1.17
C ALA A 119 1.29 11.22 1.81
N ALA A 120 -0.03 11.38 1.96
CA ALA A 120 -0.92 10.33 2.46
C ALA A 120 -0.90 9.08 1.57
N ALA A 121 -0.80 9.25 0.25
CA ALA A 121 -0.78 8.12 -0.69
C ALA A 121 0.46 7.22 -0.54
N VAL A 122 1.57 7.70 0.02
CA VAL A 122 2.80 6.92 0.22
C VAL A 122 2.99 6.40 1.65
N VAL A 123 2.11 6.76 2.59
CA VAL A 123 2.23 6.35 4.00
C VAL A 123 2.30 4.82 4.15
N HIS A 124 1.40 4.08 3.53
CA HIS A 124 1.42 2.61 3.51
C HIS A 124 2.07 2.07 2.26
N ASP A 125 1.60 2.50 1.11
CA ASP A 125 1.99 1.91 -0.16
C ASP A 125 3.45 2.21 -0.51
N GLY A 126 3.96 3.40 -0.15
CA GLY A 126 5.37 3.77 -0.31
C GLY A 126 6.29 2.92 0.59
N VAL A 127 5.94 2.80 1.87
CA VAL A 127 6.67 1.96 2.82
C VAL A 127 6.68 0.51 2.35
N THR A 128 5.51 -0.03 1.95
CA THR A 128 5.39 -1.40 1.45
C THR A 128 6.23 -1.61 0.19
N ALA A 129 6.10 -0.74 -0.81
CA ALA A 129 6.82 -0.89 -2.08
C ALA A 129 8.35 -0.82 -1.89
N LEU A 130 8.84 0.09 -1.02
CA LEU A 130 10.27 0.19 -0.72
C LEU A 130 10.78 -1.03 0.07
N THR A 131 10.02 -1.53 1.05
CA THR A 131 10.37 -2.77 1.76
C THR A 131 10.54 -3.91 0.76
N LEU A 132 9.51 -4.14 -0.07
CA LEU A 132 9.51 -5.23 -1.05
C LEU A 132 10.66 -5.10 -2.06
N ALA A 133 10.91 -3.90 -2.59
CA ALA A 133 11.98 -3.66 -3.56
C ALA A 133 13.36 -3.92 -2.96
N ARG A 134 13.59 -3.51 -1.70
CA ARG A 134 14.84 -3.75 -0.96
C ARG A 134 15.07 -5.22 -0.67
N ASP A 135 14.06 -5.89 -0.11
CA ASP A 135 14.16 -7.30 0.28
C ASP A 135 14.34 -8.21 -0.93
N ALA A 136 13.65 -7.91 -2.03
CA ALA A 136 13.78 -8.64 -3.27
C ALA A 136 15.11 -8.38 -3.98
N LYS A 137 15.87 -7.33 -3.64
CA LYS A 137 17.17 -6.98 -4.24
C LYS A 137 17.08 -6.93 -5.77
N ILE A 138 16.16 -6.10 -6.27
CA ILE A 138 15.97 -5.93 -7.71
C ILE A 138 17.29 -5.54 -8.37
N ALA A 139 17.71 -6.26 -9.41
CA ALA A 139 18.95 -6.01 -10.12
C ALA A 139 18.72 -5.46 -11.53
N GLN A 140 19.70 -4.72 -12.03
CA GLN A 140 19.67 -4.16 -13.38
C GLN A 140 19.56 -5.29 -14.43
N GLY A 141 18.66 -5.11 -15.38
CA GLY A 141 18.44 -6.03 -16.50
C GLY A 141 17.54 -7.22 -16.20
N GLU A 142 17.17 -7.48 -14.94
CA GLU A 142 16.22 -8.53 -14.59
C GLU A 142 14.83 -8.25 -15.16
N TRP A 143 14.11 -9.31 -15.54
CA TRP A 143 12.70 -9.26 -15.81
C TRP A 143 11.90 -9.34 -14.49
N VAL A 144 11.17 -8.26 -14.18
CA VAL A 144 10.36 -8.16 -12.97
C VAL A 144 8.89 -8.09 -13.35
N LEU A 145 8.10 -9.07 -12.94
CA LEU A 145 6.65 -9.03 -13.07
C LEU A 145 6.03 -8.40 -11.82
N VAL A 146 5.15 -7.43 -12.02
CA VAL A 146 4.32 -6.84 -10.97
C VAL A 146 2.85 -7.18 -11.25
N ALA A 147 2.25 -8.03 -10.44
CA ALA A 147 0.81 -8.30 -10.48
C ALA A 147 0.04 -7.27 -9.64
N ALA A 148 -1.21 -6.98 -10.03
CA ALA A 148 -1.98 -5.85 -9.53
C ALA A 148 -1.24 -4.50 -9.72
N ALA A 149 -0.53 -4.36 -10.85
CA ALA A 149 0.40 -3.28 -11.16
C ALA A 149 -0.22 -1.87 -11.13
N ALA A 150 -1.53 -1.74 -11.23
CA ALA A 150 -2.24 -0.47 -11.17
C ALA A 150 -2.88 -0.18 -9.81
N GLY A 151 -2.56 -0.96 -8.77
CA GLY A 151 -2.92 -0.66 -7.38
C GLY A 151 -1.94 0.32 -6.73
N GLY A 152 -2.20 0.73 -5.49
CA GLY A 152 -1.35 1.67 -4.78
C GLY A 152 0.12 1.23 -4.74
N ALA A 153 0.45 0.17 -4.01
CA ALA A 153 1.81 -0.36 -3.92
C ALA A 153 2.33 -0.90 -5.26
N GLY A 154 1.49 -1.57 -6.07
CA GLY A 154 1.88 -2.11 -7.38
C GLY A 154 2.37 -1.02 -8.34
N SER A 155 1.71 0.13 -8.39
CA SER A 155 2.10 1.26 -9.23
C SER A 155 3.44 1.87 -8.83
N LEU A 156 3.77 1.84 -7.54
CA LEU A 156 5.07 2.28 -7.03
C LEU A 156 6.16 1.22 -7.31
N LEU A 157 5.85 -0.08 -7.17
CA LEU A 157 6.78 -1.16 -7.51
C LEU A 157 7.20 -1.13 -8.98
N VAL A 158 6.28 -0.85 -9.91
CA VAL A 158 6.61 -0.66 -11.33
C VAL A 158 7.68 0.42 -11.50
N GLN A 159 7.50 1.55 -10.83
CA GLN A 159 8.43 2.68 -10.92
C GLN A 159 9.77 2.38 -10.25
N LEU A 160 9.75 1.75 -9.06
CA LEU A 160 10.98 1.38 -8.34
C LEU A 160 11.79 0.32 -9.10
N ALA A 161 11.13 -0.68 -9.70
CA ALA A 161 11.80 -1.69 -10.52
C ALA A 161 12.46 -1.06 -11.77
N ARG A 162 11.75 -0.17 -12.47
CA ARG A 162 12.30 0.60 -13.58
C ARG A 162 13.50 1.45 -13.14
N ASP A 163 13.38 2.13 -12.00
CA ASP A 163 14.45 3.01 -11.48
C ASP A 163 15.70 2.21 -11.06
N ALA A 164 15.53 0.96 -10.65
CA ALA A 164 16.62 0.00 -10.43
C ALA A 164 17.24 -0.55 -11.73
N GLY A 165 16.71 -0.18 -12.89
CA GLY A 165 17.19 -0.64 -14.20
C GLY A 165 16.67 -2.01 -14.62
N ALA A 166 15.63 -2.52 -13.96
CA ALA A 166 14.97 -3.76 -14.35
C ALA A 166 14.01 -3.54 -15.53
N ARG A 167 13.72 -4.61 -16.26
CA ARG A 167 12.72 -4.67 -17.33
C ARG A 167 11.38 -5.10 -16.71
N VAL A 168 10.35 -4.28 -16.82
CA VAL A 168 9.11 -4.49 -16.08
C VAL A 168 8.00 -5.07 -16.94
N VAL A 169 7.45 -6.20 -16.50
CA VAL A 169 6.17 -6.73 -16.96
C VAL A 169 5.10 -6.33 -15.95
N ALA A 170 4.12 -5.55 -16.36
CA ALA A 170 3.00 -5.19 -15.50
C ALA A 170 1.75 -6.01 -15.86
N ALA A 171 1.18 -6.68 -14.86
CA ALA A 171 -0.04 -7.45 -15.02
C ALA A 171 -1.19 -6.78 -14.26
N ALA A 172 -2.29 -6.48 -14.99
CA ALA A 172 -3.48 -5.83 -14.43
C ALA A 172 -4.73 -6.24 -15.22
N ARG A 173 -5.92 -5.91 -14.72
CA ARG A 173 -7.18 -6.17 -15.40
C ARG A 173 -7.64 -4.93 -16.17
N GLY A 174 -7.81 -5.08 -17.48
CA GLY A 174 -8.42 -4.09 -18.36
C GLY A 174 -7.48 -2.98 -18.82
N GLU A 175 -7.80 -2.42 -19.99
CA GLU A 175 -6.91 -1.52 -20.73
C GLU A 175 -6.53 -0.25 -19.95
N ALA A 176 -7.46 0.36 -19.21
CA ALA A 176 -7.16 1.59 -18.46
C ALA A 176 -6.02 1.38 -17.43
N LYS A 177 -6.01 0.22 -16.75
CA LYS A 177 -4.95 -0.14 -15.80
C LYS A 177 -3.63 -0.47 -16.50
N LEU A 178 -3.70 -1.10 -17.65
CA LEU A 178 -2.51 -1.40 -18.47
C LEU A 178 -1.90 -0.12 -19.06
N ALA A 179 -2.73 0.82 -19.51
CA ALA A 179 -2.28 2.11 -19.99
C ALA A 179 -1.51 2.89 -18.91
N LEU A 180 -2.05 2.92 -17.68
CA LEU A 180 -1.33 3.50 -16.54
C LEU A 180 0.01 2.80 -16.30
N ALA A 181 0.05 1.48 -16.32
CA ALA A 181 1.30 0.75 -16.08
C ALA A 181 2.37 1.08 -17.14
N ARG A 182 1.98 1.24 -18.42
CA ARG A 182 2.89 1.70 -19.49
C ARG A 182 3.41 3.13 -19.21
N GLU A 183 2.52 4.04 -18.81
CA GLU A 183 2.90 5.42 -18.43
C GLU A 183 3.92 5.42 -17.29
N LEU A 184 3.79 4.51 -16.33
CA LEU A 184 4.71 4.37 -15.19
C LEU A 184 6.04 3.69 -15.57
N GLY A 185 6.15 3.15 -16.77
CA GLY A 185 7.38 2.62 -17.31
C GLY A 185 7.46 1.10 -17.43
N ALA A 186 6.31 0.40 -17.40
CA ALA A 186 6.29 -1.02 -17.76
C ALA A 186 6.64 -1.20 -19.25
N GLU A 187 7.60 -2.07 -19.54
CA GLU A 187 8.01 -2.41 -20.90
C GLU A 187 7.00 -3.33 -21.59
N VAL A 188 6.41 -4.25 -20.81
CA VAL A 188 5.39 -5.19 -21.25
C VAL A 188 4.17 -5.07 -20.35
N THR A 189 2.96 -5.16 -20.91
CA THR A 189 1.72 -5.20 -20.14
C THR A 189 0.87 -6.38 -20.56
N VAL A 190 0.29 -7.09 -19.59
CA VAL A 190 -0.59 -8.23 -19.83
C VAL A 190 -1.88 -8.10 -19.02
N ASP A 191 -2.99 -8.48 -19.64
CA ASP A 191 -4.27 -8.56 -18.96
C ASP A 191 -4.44 -9.94 -18.33
N TYR A 192 -4.28 -10.04 -17.01
CA TYR A 192 -4.39 -11.32 -16.31
C TYR A 192 -5.83 -11.87 -16.23
N SER A 193 -6.83 -11.13 -16.70
CA SER A 193 -8.20 -11.65 -16.84
C SER A 193 -8.42 -12.45 -18.13
N VAL A 194 -7.46 -12.43 -19.05
CA VAL A 194 -7.52 -13.16 -20.32
C VAL A 194 -6.81 -14.50 -20.16
N ALA A 195 -7.46 -15.58 -20.62
CA ALA A 195 -6.85 -16.91 -20.58
C ALA A 195 -5.52 -16.95 -21.35
N GLY A 196 -4.53 -17.65 -20.81
CA GLY A 196 -3.21 -17.77 -21.42
C GLY A 196 -2.25 -16.59 -21.19
N TRP A 197 -2.59 -15.64 -20.32
CA TRP A 197 -1.75 -14.50 -20.02
C TRP A 197 -0.36 -14.89 -19.48
N GLN A 198 -0.24 -16.00 -18.75
CA GLN A 198 1.06 -16.51 -18.28
C GLN A 198 1.98 -16.87 -19.46
N GLN A 199 1.41 -17.44 -20.52
CA GLN A 199 2.16 -17.77 -21.73
C GLN A 199 2.59 -16.48 -22.46
N GLN A 200 1.76 -15.44 -22.50
CA GLN A 200 2.12 -14.13 -23.06
C GLN A 200 3.31 -13.53 -22.27
N VAL A 201 3.31 -13.63 -20.93
CA VAL A 201 4.47 -13.21 -20.12
C VAL A 201 5.73 -13.95 -20.55
N ARG A 202 5.69 -15.28 -20.58
CA ARG A 202 6.85 -16.11 -20.95
C ARG A 202 7.40 -15.75 -22.36
N GLU A 203 6.52 -15.60 -23.32
CA GLU A 203 6.91 -15.23 -24.69
C GLU A 203 7.59 -13.86 -24.75
N ALA A 204 7.02 -12.88 -24.03
CA ALA A 204 7.57 -11.52 -23.99
C ALA A 204 8.96 -11.44 -23.36
N VAL A 205 9.29 -12.35 -22.41
CA VAL A 205 10.59 -12.36 -21.71
C VAL A 205 11.59 -13.38 -22.28
N GLY A 206 11.29 -14.00 -23.42
CA GLY A 206 12.22 -14.93 -24.09
C GLY A 206 12.06 -16.40 -23.69
N GLY A 207 10.96 -16.79 -23.08
CA GLY A 207 10.52 -18.17 -22.87
C GLY A 207 10.84 -18.78 -21.51
N ALA A 208 11.89 -18.33 -20.81
CA ALA A 208 12.31 -18.89 -19.52
C ALA A 208 11.37 -18.52 -18.34
N GLY A 209 10.70 -17.39 -18.41
CA GLY A 209 9.95 -16.75 -17.34
C GLY A 209 10.67 -15.53 -16.78
N VAL A 210 10.06 -14.88 -15.78
CA VAL A 210 10.60 -13.69 -15.13
C VAL A 210 11.58 -14.05 -14.00
N ASP A 211 12.57 -13.21 -13.74
CA ASP A 211 13.56 -13.44 -12.68
C ASP A 211 12.96 -13.19 -11.29
N LEU A 212 12.00 -12.25 -11.23
CA LEU A 212 11.31 -11.85 -10.02
C LEU A 212 9.83 -11.58 -10.31
N ALA A 213 8.93 -12.06 -9.46
CA ALA A 213 7.53 -11.70 -9.52
C ALA A 213 7.02 -11.18 -8.17
N PHE A 214 6.32 -10.05 -8.21
CA PHE A 214 5.57 -9.49 -7.08
C PHE A 214 4.09 -9.80 -7.25
N ASP A 215 3.51 -10.47 -6.26
CA ASP A 215 2.08 -10.79 -6.19
C ASP A 215 1.36 -9.93 -5.16
N GLY A 216 0.56 -8.99 -5.66
CA GLY A 216 -0.28 -8.11 -4.83
C GLY A 216 -1.74 -8.57 -4.72
N ALA A 217 -2.10 -9.72 -5.29
CA ALA A 217 -3.49 -10.18 -5.33
C ALA A 217 -3.76 -11.41 -4.44
N GLY A 218 -2.82 -12.33 -4.40
CA GLY A 218 -2.97 -13.62 -3.70
C GLY A 218 -3.86 -14.63 -4.42
N GLY A 219 -4.27 -15.66 -3.70
CA GLY A 219 -5.21 -16.68 -4.14
C GLY A 219 -4.85 -17.38 -5.45
N PRO A 220 -5.83 -17.71 -6.29
CA PRO A 220 -5.60 -18.35 -7.59
C PRO A 220 -4.74 -17.51 -8.53
N LEU A 221 -4.88 -16.17 -8.48
CA LEU A 221 -4.06 -15.28 -9.30
C LEU A 221 -2.59 -15.32 -8.86
N GLY A 222 -2.32 -15.32 -7.54
CA GLY A 222 -0.97 -15.45 -7.03
C GLY A 222 -0.30 -16.76 -7.46
N ARG A 223 -1.03 -17.89 -7.47
CA ARG A 223 -0.51 -19.15 -8.04
C ARG A 223 -0.16 -19.02 -9.53
N ALA A 224 -1.02 -18.37 -10.30
CA ALA A 224 -0.78 -18.13 -11.72
C ALA A 224 0.42 -17.19 -11.97
N VAL A 225 0.65 -16.22 -11.09
CA VAL A 225 1.86 -15.37 -11.08
C VAL A 225 3.10 -16.21 -10.80
N PHE A 226 3.07 -17.09 -9.79
CA PHE A 226 4.18 -18.00 -9.49
C PHE A 226 4.60 -18.86 -10.68
N GLU A 227 3.65 -19.33 -11.48
CA GLU A 227 3.92 -20.12 -12.68
C GLU A 227 4.76 -19.36 -13.73
N THR A 228 4.74 -18.04 -13.75
CA THR A 228 5.49 -17.22 -14.69
C THR A 228 6.96 -17.03 -14.31
N VAL A 229 7.35 -17.36 -13.07
CA VAL A 229 8.72 -17.20 -12.58
C VAL A 229 9.64 -18.24 -13.23
N ALA A 230 10.82 -17.83 -13.65
CA ALA A 230 11.84 -18.73 -14.19
C ALA A 230 12.40 -19.68 -13.11
N PRO A 231 12.91 -20.86 -13.47
CA PRO A 231 13.67 -21.69 -12.54
C PRO A 231 14.82 -20.89 -11.91
N GLY A 232 14.97 -20.98 -10.59
CA GLY A 232 15.96 -20.21 -9.82
C GLY A 232 15.56 -18.77 -9.52
N GLY A 233 14.37 -18.33 -9.95
CA GLY A 233 13.85 -17.00 -9.72
C GLY A 233 13.27 -16.76 -8.32
N ARG A 234 12.65 -15.61 -8.11
CA ARG A 234 12.08 -15.16 -6.82
C ARG A 234 10.60 -14.84 -7.00
N PHE A 235 9.80 -15.29 -6.06
CA PHE A 235 8.38 -14.96 -5.96
C PHE A 235 8.10 -14.32 -4.62
N VAL A 236 7.54 -13.12 -4.63
CA VAL A 236 7.22 -12.33 -3.43
C VAL A 236 5.73 -12.05 -3.40
N THR A 237 5.01 -12.62 -2.42
CA THR A 237 3.60 -12.31 -2.21
C THR A 237 3.44 -11.31 -1.07
N TYR A 238 2.65 -10.25 -1.31
CA TYR A 238 2.38 -9.17 -0.36
C TYR A 238 0.91 -8.75 -0.32
N GLY A 239 0.06 -9.41 -1.09
CA GLY A 239 -1.38 -9.15 -1.14
C GLY A 239 -2.20 -10.39 -0.86
N SER A 240 -3.39 -10.19 -0.30
CA SER A 240 -4.32 -11.27 0.07
C SER A 240 -5.78 -10.95 -0.32
N ALA A 241 -5.96 -10.11 -1.35
CA ALA A 241 -7.30 -9.70 -1.80
C ALA A 241 -8.18 -10.88 -2.28
N GLU A 242 -7.57 -11.97 -2.73
CA GLU A 242 -8.22 -13.23 -3.12
C GLU A 242 -7.85 -14.39 -2.16
N GLY A 243 -7.42 -14.07 -0.95
CA GLY A 243 -6.83 -15.02 0.00
C GLY A 243 -5.30 -15.13 -0.19
N PHE A 244 -4.67 -16.02 0.55
CA PHE A 244 -3.23 -16.23 0.41
C PHE A 244 -2.92 -16.99 -0.87
N ALA A 245 -1.80 -16.65 -1.53
CA ALA A 245 -1.24 -17.47 -2.60
C ALA A 245 -0.69 -18.76 -1.97
N ASP A 246 -1.43 -19.84 -2.10
CA ASP A 246 -1.03 -21.16 -1.60
C ASP A 246 -0.09 -21.79 -2.65
N ILE A 247 1.21 -21.63 -2.44
CA ILE A 247 2.27 -22.17 -3.30
C ILE A 247 2.75 -23.48 -2.73
N ASP A 248 2.65 -24.54 -3.53
CA ASP A 248 3.16 -25.86 -3.17
C ASP A 248 4.70 -25.80 -2.93
N PRO A 249 5.16 -26.10 -1.69
CA PRO A 249 6.57 -26.05 -1.36
C PRO A 249 7.43 -27.03 -2.18
N GLU A 250 6.89 -28.22 -2.52
CA GLU A 250 7.62 -29.21 -3.32
C GLU A 250 7.82 -28.69 -4.74
N LEU A 251 6.81 -28.05 -5.33
CA LEU A 251 6.90 -27.43 -6.65
C LEU A 251 7.90 -26.26 -6.64
N ALA A 252 7.90 -25.44 -5.57
CA ALA A 252 8.84 -24.34 -5.43
C ALA A 252 10.28 -24.86 -5.35
N GLU A 253 10.53 -25.93 -4.58
CA GLU A 253 11.83 -26.58 -4.46
C GLU A 253 12.28 -27.21 -5.78
N GLN A 254 11.42 -27.97 -6.47
CA GLN A 254 11.72 -28.58 -7.77
C GLN A 254 12.13 -27.53 -8.82
N ARG A 255 11.50 -26.37 -8.78
CA ARG A 255 11.79 -25.24 -9.68
C ARG A 255 12.92 -24.33 -9.18
N GLN A 256 13.43 -24.59 -7.97
CA GLN A 256 14.41 -23.74 -7.29
C GLN A 256 13.94 -22.27 -7.15
N VAL A 257 12.63 -22.02 -7.04
CA VAL A 257 12.07 -20.69 -6.88
C VAL A 257 12.07 -20.33 -5.39
N HIS A 258 12.68 -19.19 -5.07
CA HIS A 258 12.65 -18.62 -3.72
C HIS A 258 11.32 -17.93 -3.47
N VAL A 259 10.50 -18.53 -2.61
CA VAL A 259 9.19 -17.95 -2.20
C VAL A 259 9.37 -17.13 -0.94
N HIS A 260 8.98 -15.85 -0.99
CA HIS A 260 8.93 -14.96 0.16
C HIS A 260 7.50 -14.48 0.39
N ASN A 261 6.97 -14.73 1.58
CA ASN A 261 5.67 -14.22 2.02
C ASN A 261 5.88 -13.00 2.92
N ALA A 262 5.77 -11.81 2.36
CA ALA A 262 5.97 -10.56 3.08
C ALA A 262 4.89 -10.30 4.15
N LEU A 263 3.69 -10.87 3.98
CA LEU A 263 2.61 -10.77 4.98
C LEU A 263 2.95 -11.55 6.27
N ALA A 264 3.63 -12.70 6.12
CA ALA A 264 4.04 -13.51 7.27
C ALA A 264 5.20 -12.89 8.05
N ALA A 265 6.01 -12.04 7.42
CA ALA A 265 7.11 -11.32 8.07
C ALA A 265 6.61 -10.22 9.04
N GLY A 266 5.34 -9.81 8.91
CA GLY A 266 4.78 -8.71 9.67
C GLY A 266 5.27 -7.33 9.20
N PRO A 267 4.77 -6.24 9.81
CA PRO A 267 5.23 -4.90 9.48
C PRO A 267 6.67 -4.67 10.00
N PRO A 268 7.46 -3.83 9.31
CA PRO A 268 8.74 -3.36 9.84
C PRO A 268 8.57 -2.66 11.20
N ASP A 269 9.64 -2.58 11.99
CA ASP A 269 9.64 -1.82 13.23
C ASP A 269 9.42 -0.32 12.99
N PRO A 270 8.98 0.46 13.99
CA PRO A 270 8.63 1.87 13.82
C PRO A 270 9.79 2.75 13.29
N VAL A 271 11.04 2.45 13.63
CA VAL A 271 12.20 3.21 13.16
C VAL A 271 12.40 2.98 11.67
N THR A 272 12.36 1.71 11.25
CA THR A 272 12.43 1.31 9.84
C THR A 272 11.25 1.90 9.03
N VAL A 273 10.03 1.87 9.57
CA VAL A 273 8.86 2.51 8.92
C VAL A 273 9.10 3.99 8.69
N ARG A 274 9.60 4.72 9.69
CA ARG A 274 9.91 6.14 9.58
C ARG A 274 10.98 6.42 8.52
N GLU A 275 12.05 5.62 8.48
CA GLU A 275 13.10 5.74 7.47
C GLU A 275 12.56 5.52 6.05
N LEU A 276 11.77 4.45 5.86
CA LEU A 276 11.13 4.13 4.58
C LEU A 276 10.13 5.20 4.15
N LEU A 277 9.33 5.73 5.08
CA LEU A 277 8.40 6.84 4.77
C LEU A 277 9.18 8.11 4.38
N THR A 278 10.26 8.42 5.08
CA THR A 278 11.15 9.54 4.72
C THR A 278 11.71 9.39 3.31
N GLU A 279 12.14 8.18 2.95
CA GLU A 279 12.63 7.90 1.60
C GLU A 279 11.51 7.98 0.57
N ALA A 280 10.32 7.40 0.83
CA ALA A 280 9.18 7.48 -0.09
C ALA A 280 8.80 8.94 -0.40
N LEU A 281 8.71 9.79 0.63
CA LEU A 281 8.44 11.21 0.49
C LEU A 281 9.55 11.94 -0.29
N THR A 282 10.82 11.59 -0.03
CA THR A 282 11.96 12.16 -0.76
C THR A 282 11.94 11.79 -2.23
N LEU A 283 11.69 10.51 -2.55
CA LEU A 283 11.57 10.04 -3.93
C LEU A 283 10.39 10.68 -4.66
N THR A 284 9.28 10.92 -3.94
CA THR A 284 8.12 11.65 -4.46
C THR A 284 8.48 13.10 -4.79
N ALA A 285 9.14 13.80 -3.87
CA ALA A 285 9.60 15.18 -4.08
C ALA A 285 10.58 15.30 -5.25
N GLN A 286 11.42 14.29 -5.48
CA GLN A 286 12.35 14.21 -6.60
C GLN A 286 11.70 13.79 -7.92
N GLY A 287 10.41 13.43 -7.93
CA GLY A 287 9.71 12.90 -9.10
C GLY A 287 10.19 11.53 -9.58
N ARG A 288 10.96 10.81 -8.75
CA ARG A 288 11.44 9.45 -9.07
C ARG A 288 10.33 8.41 -8.93
N ILE A 289 9.42 8.61 -7.98
CA ILE A 289 8.15 7.91 -7.88
C ILE A 289 7.02 8.93 -7.87
N ARG A 290 5.91 8.57 -8.46
CA ARG A 290 4.67 9.35 -8.47
C ARG A 290 3.54 8.48 -7.92
N PRO A 291 3.01 8.77 -6.73
CA PRO A 291 1.81 8.08 -6.26
C PRO A 291 0.64 8.42 -7.19
N VAL A 292 -0.08 7.39 -7.59
CA VAL A 292 -1.26 7.56 -8.46
C VAL A 292 -2.50 7.60 -7.58
N ILE A 293 -3.11 8.77 -7.45
CA ILE A 293 -4.35 8.94 -6.69
C ILE A 293 -5.50 8.80 -7.67
N GLY A 294 -6.19 7.68 -7.61
CA GLY A 294 -7.26 7.34 -8.56
C GLY A 294 -8.65 7.69 -8.08
N ALA A 295 -8.84 7.82 -6.76
CA ALA A 295 -10.12 8.21 -6.19
C ALA A 295 -9.92 8.94 -4.86
N THR A 296 -10.75 9.95 -4.62
CA THR A 296 -10.83 10.65 -3.34
C THR A 296 -12.28 10.71 -2.88
N PHE A 297 -12.49 10.57 -1.59
CA PHE A 297 -13.81 10.59 -0.97
C PHE A 297 -13.77 11.50 0.26
N PRO A 298 -14.81 12.29 0.55
CA PRO A 298 -14.92 12.93 1.85
C PRO A 298 -14.86 11.91 2.98
N LEU A 299 -14.34 12.28 4.16
CA LEU A 299 -14.26 11.40 5.33
C LEU A 299 -15.59 10.69 5.63
N ALA A 300 -16.71 11.41 5.57
CA ALA A 300 -18.04 10.86 5.80
C ALA A 300 -18.49 9.81 4.76
N GLN A 301 -17.77 9.68 3.65
CA GLN A 301 -18.04 8.71 2.58
C GLN A 301 -17.04 7.53 2.59
N ALA A 302 -16.44 7.21 3.71
CA ALA A 302 -15.51 6.09 3.84
C ALA A 302 -16.13 4.75 3.38
N SER A 303 -17.45 4.57 3.56
CA SER A 303 -18.19 3.41 3.04
C SER A 303 -18.09 3.29 1.51
N GLU A 304 -18.12 4.41 0.77
CA GLU A 304 -17.98 4.42 -0.69
C GLU A 304 -16.55 4.09 -1.12
N ALA A 305 -15.56 4.61 -0.37
CA ALA A 305 -14.15 4.27 -0.60
C ALA A 305 -13.90 2.76 -0.46
N HIS A 306 -14.42 2.13 0.59
CA HIS A 306 -14.32 0.69 0.80
C HIS A 306 -15.05 -0.10 -0.30
N ARG A 307 -16.27 0.30 -0.66
CA ARG A 307 -17.04 -0.33 -1.75
C ARG A 307 -16.30 -0.28 -3.08
N SER A 308 -15.68 0.86 -3.39
CA SER A 308 -14.88 1.04 -4.62
C SER A 308 -13.68 0.08 -4.67
N LEU A 309 -12.99 -0.11 -3.53
CA LEU A 309 -11.87 -1.05 -3.43
C LEU A 309 -12.35 -2.51 -3.58
N GLU A 310 -13.42 -2.90 -2.91
CA GLU A 310 -13.99 -4.26 -2.99
C GLU A 310 -14.44 -4.60 -4.41
N GLN A 311 -15.00 -3.63 -5.14
CA GLN A 311 -15.38 -3.78 -6.56
C GLN A 311 -14.19 -3.70 -7.51
N ARG A 312 -12.97 -3.44 -7.01
CA ARG A 312 -11.74 -3.25 -7.82
C ARG A 312 -11.88 -2.16 -8.88
N ALA A 313 -12.74 -1.17 -8.60
CA ALA A 313 -13.02 -0.05 -9.49
C ALA A 313 -11.89 0.99 -9.46
N THR A 314 -11.16 1.10 -8.35
CA THR A 314 -10.08 2.08 -8.20
C THR A 314 -8.86 1.73 -9.05
N ILE A 315 -8.24 2.74 -9.64
CA ILE A 315 -6.94 2.71 -10.29
C ILE A 315 -6.00 3.54 -9.40
N GLY A 316 -4.90 2.96 -8.92
CA GLY A 316 -4.02 3.62 -7.96
C GLY A 316 -4.58 3.60 -6.53
N LYS A 317 -4.34 4.67 -5.80
CA LYS A 317 -4.66 4.89 -4.40
C LYS A 317 -6.05 5.49 -4.22
N SER A 318 -6.76 5.04 -3.20
CA SER A 318 -7.94 5.74 -2.64
C SER A 318 -7.53 6.52 -1.41
N LEU A 319 -8.07 7.73 -1.25
CA LEU A 319 -7.86 8.59 -0.09
C LEU A 319 -9.19 9.09 0.46
N LEU A 320 -9.23 9.32 1.77
CA LEU A 320 -10.24 10.17 2.40
C LEU A 320 -9.70 11.59 2.50
N LEU A 321 -10.44 12.57 2.01
CA LEU A 321 -10.17 13.99 2.21
C LEU A 321 -10.92 14.48 3.44
N ILE A 322 -10.25 15.27 4.25
CA ILE A 322 -10.70 15.66 5.58
C ILE A 322 -10.91 17.18 5.65
#